data_dad41dd1303f187faf76a770077844da
#
_entry.id   dad41dd1303f187faf76a770077844da
#
_cell.length_a   1.000
_cell.length_b   1.000
_cell.length_c   1.000
_cell.angle_alpha   90.00
_cell.angle_beta   90.00
_cell.angle_gamma   90.00
#
_symmetry.space_group_name_H-M   'P 1'
#
loop_
_entity.id
_entity.type
_entity.pdbx_description
1 polymer ?
#
loop_
_entity_poly.entity_id
_entity_poly.type
_entity_poly.pdbx_seq_one_letter_code
_entity_poly.pdbx_strand_id
1 'polypeptide(L)'
;MHYSIIKDIFGLLEKFELENKDNIYSSDIEGFKKWLCVKESPQLKEVDEPYWDGKENGRSPESVISTSLVHLNRYAKSYSKSAISDSGFATQEDFIYLITLKTFGEMTKMELIKKNIHEKPAGILIINRLIKLRWVEQKESETDKRKKVINITDAGLTSLENQMDKIRMATNIVAGDLKHSEKMELIRILDKLEKFHYPIFHRNIDSKKLIDIISTEYSFLKN
;
A
#
# COMPACT_ATOMS: atom_id res chain seq x y z
N MET A 1 33.13 24.16 21.04
CA MET A 1 32.65 24.63 19.72
C MET A 1 33.32 23.74 18.67
N HIS A 2 32.58 23.03 17.82
CA HIS A 2 33.18 22.11 16.84
C HIS A 2 33.70 22.88 15.62
N TYR A 3 34.95 23.33 15.68
CA TYR A 3 35.63 24.06 14.59
C TYR A 3 35.63 23.31 13.24
N SER A 4 35.58 21.96 13.25
CA SER A 4 35.52 21.16 12.03
C SER A 4 34.24 21.42 11.23
N ILE A 5 33.09 21.43 11.88
CA ILE A 5 31.78 21.65 11.20
C ILE A 5 31.75 23.04 10.55
N ILE A 6 32.28 24.06 11.21
CA ILE A 6 32.33 25.44 10.68
C ILE A 6 33.17 25.45 9.39
N LYS A 7 34.32 24.80 9.40
CA LYS A 7 35.21 24.69 8.23
C LYS A 7 34.54 23.97 7.08
N ASP A 8 33.83 22.90 7.38
CA ASP A 8 33.08 22.11 6.36
C ASP A 8 31.94 22.92 5.75
N ILE A 9 31.19 23.71 6.57
CA ILE A 9 30.15 24.62 6.09
C ILE A 9 30.75 25.72 5.19
N PHE A 10 31.87 26.31 5.53
CA PHE A 10 32.55 27.30 4.68
C PHE A 10 32.94 26.68 3.32
N GLY A 11 33.49 25.46 3.32
CA GLY A 11 33.84 24.78 2.09
C GLY A 11 32.63 24.45 1.21
N LEU A 12 31.44 24.18 1.81
CA LEU A 12 30.20 24.01 1.08
C LEU A 12 29.69 25.34 0.50
N LEU A 13 29.78 26.43 1.22
CA LEU A 13 29.40 27.75 0.72
C LEU A 13 30.28 28.20 -0.44
N GLU A 14 31.60 28.03 -0.37
CA GLU A 14 32.52 28.29 -1.48
C GLU A 14 32.13 27.50 -2.74
N LYS A 15 31.82 26.19 -2.59
CA LYS A 15 31.34 25.37 -3.70
C LYS A 15 30.02 25.84 -4.27
N PHE A 16 29.08 26.26 -3.43
CA PHE A 16 27.80 26.83 -3.86
C PHE A 16 28.03 28.08 -4.71
N GLU A 17 28.85 29.03 -4.27
CA GLU A 17 29.15 30.26 -5.00
C GLU A 17 29.84 29.97 -6.35
N LEU A 18 30.76 29.01 -6.39
CA LEU A 18 31.47 28.62 -7.60
C LEU A 18 30.54 27.95 -8.64
N GLU A 19 29.55 27.21 -8.19
CA GLU A 19 28.65 26.45 -9.05
C GLU A 19 27.39 27.23 -9.43
N ASN A 20 27.01 28.26 -8.65
CA ASN A 20 25.82 29.07 -8.90
C ASN A 20 26.09 30.33 -9.77
N LYS A 21 27.10 30.28 -10.63
CA LYS A 21 27.49 31.41 -11.50
C LYS A 21 26.37 31.90 -12.42
N ASP A 22 25.46 31.00 -12.81
CA ASP A 22 24.32 31.28 -13.67
C ASP A 22 23.08 31.71 -12.88
N ASN A 23 23.20 31.95 -11.58
CA ASN A 23 22.10 32.33 -10.67
C ASN A 23 20.87 31.39 -10.74
N ILE A 24 21.09 30.09 -10.92
CA ILE A 24 20.05 29.08 -10.92
C ILE A 24 19.34 28.99 -9.57
N TYR A 25 20.09 29.24 -8.49
CA TYR A 25 19.58 29.34 -7.13
C TYR A 25 19.72 30.78 -6.61
N SER A 26 18.80 31.23 -5.76
CA SER A 26 18.95 32.51 -5.08
C SER A 26 20.22 32.54 -4.20
N SER A 27 20.93 33.68 -4.17
CA SER A 27 22.16 33.84 -3.39
C SER A 27 21.85 34.10 -1.90
N ASP A 28 20.99 33.29 -1.31
CA ASP A 28 20.57 33.33 0.08
C ASP A 28 20.54 31.91 0.68
N ILE A 29 20.17 31.82 1.96
CA ILE A 29 20.10 30.55 2.69
C ILE A 29 19.09 29.56 2.06
N GLU A 30 18.05 30.05 1.42
CA GLU A 30 17.04 29.20 0.77
C GLU A 30 17.57 28.63 -0.56
N GLY A 31 18.31 29.42 -1.34
CA GLY A 31 18.99 28.93 -2.53
C GLY A 31 20.11 27.95 -2.20
N PHE A 32 20.89 28.22 -1.14
CA PHE A 32 21.90 27.31 -0.64
C PHE A 32 21.30 25.96 -0.19
N LYS A 33 20.19 25.98 0.56
CA LYS A 33 19.47 24.76 0.96
C LYS A 33 19.00 23.98 -0.28
N LYS A 34 18.41 24.62 -1.27
CA LYS A 34 17.95 23.96 -2.50
C LYS A 34 19.11 23.32 -3.28
N TRP A 35 20.22 24.05 -3.42
CA TRP A 35 21.44 23.52 -4.04
C TRP A 35 21.99 22.33 -3.26
N LEU A 36 22.07 22.42 -1.93
CA LEU A 36 22.53 21.35 -1.06
C LEU A 36 21.63 20.13 -1.18
N CYS A 37 20.31 20.30 -1.18
CA CYS A 37 19.37 19.21 -1.39
C CYS A 37 19.55 18.52 -2.75
N VAL A 38 19.88 19.26 -3.80
CA VAL A 38 20.17 18.68 -5.13
C VAL A 38 21.51 17.98 -5.16
N LYS A 39 22.53 18.51 -4.46
CA LYS A 39 23.87 17.90 -4.35
C LYS A 39 23.92 16.71 -3.42
N GLU A 40 23.19 16.79 -2.31
CA GLU A 40 23.06 15.74 -1.30
C GLU A 40 21.89 14.79 -1.64
N SER A 41 20.97 15.18 -2.55
CA SER A 41 20.14 14.19 -3.23
C SER A 41 21.12 13.21 -3.86
N PRO A 42 21.10 11.95 -3.50
CA PRO A 42 22.00 11.03 -4.13
C PRO A 42 21.77 11.15 -5.64
N GLN A 43 22.66 11.93 -6.32
CA GLN A 43 22.95 11.59 -7.72
C GLN A 43 23.18 10.10 -7.65
N LEU A 44 22.23 9.36 -8.19
CA LEU A 44 22.32 7.93 -8.37
C LEU A 44 23.74 7.43 -7.96
N LYS A 45 24.04 7.40 -6.65
CA LYS A 45 24.96 6.40 -6.13
C LYS A 45 24.38 5.19 -6.78
N GLU A 46 25.12 4.53 -7.66
CA GLU A 46 24.74 3.22 -8.16
C GLU A 46 23.91 2.61 -7.06
N VAL A 47 22.59 2.56 -7.28
CA VAL A 47 21.68 2.03 -6.25
C VAL A 47 22.29 0.68 -6.04
N ASP A 48 22.92 0.48 -4.88
CA ASP A 48 23.58 -0.78 -4.56
C ASP A 48 22.48 -1.81 -4.75
N GLU A 49 22.43 -2.32 -5.98
CA GLU A 49 21.33 -3.18 -6.40
C GLU A 49 21.35 -4.39 -5.48
N PRO A 50 20.29 -4.63 -4.71
CA PRO A 50 20.26 -5.78 -3.85
C PRO A 50 20.48 -7.03 -4.68
N TYR A 51 21.13 -8.01 -4.09
CA TYR A 51 21.18 -9.34 -4.69
C TYR A 51 19.78 -9.99 -4.63
N TRP A 52 19.45 -10.73 -5.68
CA TRP A 52 18.29 -11.64 -5.70
C TRP A 52 18.63 -12.91 -6.46
N ASP A 53 18.02 -14.02 -6.06
CA ASP A 53 18.23 -15.32 -6.69
C ASP A 53 17.85 -15.29 -8.17
N GLY A 54 18.77 -15.72 -9.03
CA GLY A 54 18.60 -15.76 -10.47
C GLY A 54 18.95 -14.46 -11.20
N LYS A 55 19.52 -13.45 -10.50
CA LYS A 55 19.98 -12.20 -11.12
C LYS A 55 21.00 -12.48 -12.21
N GLU A 56 21.94 -13.37 -11.96
CA GLU A 56 22.97 -13.83 -12.89
C GLU A 56 22.41 -14.58 -14.11
N ASN A 57 21.19 -15.10 -14.01
CA ASN A 57 20.46 -15.79 -15.07
C ASN A 57 19.44 -14.88 -15.78
N GLY A 58 19.51 -13.57 -15.56
CA GLY A 58 18.66 -12.58 -16.21
C GLY A 58 17.27 -12.42 -15.61
N ARG A 59 17.04 -12.89 -14.37
CA ARG A 59 15.77 -12.63 -13.68
C ARG A 59 15.63 -11.14 -13.37
N SER A 60 14.56 -10.53 -13.91
CA SER A 60 14.35 -9.08 -13.80
C SER A 60 13.85 -8.65 -12.41
N PRO A 61 14.05 -7.38 -12.01
CA PRO A 61 13.50 -6.81 -10.79
C PRO A 61 11.96 -6.95 -10.70
N GLU A 62 11.24 -6.79 -11.81
CA GLU A 62 9.77 -6.92 -11.86
C GLU A 62 9.33 -8.34 -11.50
N SER A 63 10.06 -9.34 -11.99
CA SER A 63 9.80 -10.75 -11.64
C SER A 63 10.00 -11.00 -10.14
N VAL A 64 11.02 -10.40 -9.55
CA VAL A 64 11.30 -10.50 -8.11
C VAL A 64 10.20 -9.83 -7.31
N ILE A 65 9.84 -8.60 -7.65
CA ILE A 65 8.77 -7.84 -6.99
C ILE A 65 7.46 -8.64 -7.02
N SER A 66 7.05 -9.11 -8.21
CA SER A 66 5.83 -9.90 -8.37
C SER A 66 5.82 -11.16 -7.51
N THR A 67 6.90 -11.92 -7.54
CA THR A 67 7.04 -13.15 -6.72
C THR A 67 7.03 -12.84 -5.23
N SER A 68 7.72 -11.79 -4.79
CA SER A 68 7.79 -11.39 -3.38
C SER A 68 6.43 -10.95 -2.85
N LEU A 69 5.65 -10.19 -3.62
CA LEU A 69 4.28 -9.81 -3.25
C LEU A 69 3.38 -11.03 -3.06
N VAL A 70 3.50 -12.05 -3.94
CA VAL A 70 2.76 -13.31 -3.79
C VAL A 70 3.18 -14.06 -2.52
N HIS A 71 4.48 -14.12 -2.23
CA HIS A 71 5.00 -14.77 -1.02
C HIS A 71 4.54 -14.04 0.24
N LEU A 72 4.67 -12.71 0.30
CA LEU A 72 4.23 -11.89 1.42
C LEU A 72 2.72 -12.03 1.68
N ASN A 73 1.90 -12.07 0.62
CA ASN A 73 0.46 -12.34 0.76
C ASN A 73 0.19 -13.73 1.38
N ARG A 74 0.95 -14.77 0.99
CA ARG A 74 0.82 -16.12 1.58
C ARG A 74 1.21 -16.15 3.06
N TYR A 75 2.30 -15.48 3.43
CA TYR A 75 2.70 -15.34 4.84
C TYR A 75 1.64 -14.59 5.64
N ALA A 76 1.16 -13.45 5.14
CA ALA A 76 0.11 -12.68 5.78
C ALA A 76 -1.17 -13.50 6.01
N LYS A 77 -1.58 -14.31 5.02
CA LYS A 77 -2.70 -15.25 5.16
C LYS A 77 -2.46 -16.30 6.24
N SER A 78 -1.26 -16.84 6.35
CA SER A 78 -0.90 -17.82 7.37
C SER A 78 -1.01 -17.22 8.78
N TYR A 79 -0.44 -16.02 9.00
CA TYR A 79 -0.52 -15.33 10.30
C TYR A 79 -1.95 -14.92 10.64
N SER A 80 -2.70 -14.42 9.65
CA SER A 80 -4.12 -14.09 9.83
C SER A 80 -4.95 -15.33 10.21
N LYS A 81 -4.70 -16.49 9.58
CA LYS A 81 -5.36 -17.75 9.92
C LYS A 81 -5.08 -18.14 11.37
N SER A 82 -3.85 -17.99 11.82
CA SER A 82 -3.49 -18.24 13.23
C SER A 82 -4.19 -17.26 14.16
N ALA A 83 -4.24 -15.96 13.81
CA ALA A 83 -4.88 -14.94 14.63
C ALA A 83 -6.38 -15.17 14.85
N ILE A 84 -7.08 -15.82 13.91
CA ILE A 84 -8.53 -16.07 13.97
C ILE A 84 -8.91 -17.52 14.31
N SER A 85 -7.95 -18.38 14.63
CA SER A 85 -8.17 -19.84 14.83
C SER A 85 -9.25 -20.15 15.87
N ASP A 86 -9.35 -19.35 16.93
CA ASP A 86 -10.28 -19.54 18.04
C ASP A 86 -11.46 -18.56 17.99
N SER A 87 -11.83 -18.11 16.80
CA SER A 87 -12.89 -17.11 16.58
C SER A 87 -13.97 -17.63 15.64
N GLY A 88 -15.05 -16.87 15.49
CA GLY A 88 -16.08 -17.13 14.49
C GLY A 88 -15.70 -16.72 13.05
N PHE A 89 -14.53 -16.13 12.83
CA PHE A 89 -14.05 -15.76 11.50
C PHE A 89 -13.63 -16.99 10.70
N ALA A 90 -14.11 -17.12 9.46
CA ALA A 90 -13.72 -18.21 8.59
C ALA A 90 -12.43 -17.91 7.80
N THR A 91 -12.22 -16.64 7.44
CA THR A 91 -11.05 -16.18 6.68
C THR A 91 -10.66 -14.76 7.09
N GLN A 92 -9.44 -14.33 6.71
CA GLN A 92 -9.01 -12.94 6.91
C GLN A 92 -9.95 -11.92 6.24
N GLU A 93 -10.60 -12.31 5.16
CA GLU A 93 -11.51 -11.43 4.42
C GLU A 93 -12.70 -11.00 5.27
N ASP A 94 -13.13 -11.84 6.22
CA ASP A 94 -14.24 -11.52 7.11
C ASP A 94 -13.93 -10.30 7.97
N PHE A 95 -12.78 -10.29 8.64
CA PHE A 95 -12.41 -9.14 9.48
C PHE A 95 -11.98 -7.92 8.65
N ILE A 96 -11.38 -8.09 7.47
CA ILE A 96 -11.04 -7.00 6.56
C ILE A 96 -12.31 -6.26 6.13
N TYR A 97 -13.38 -6.98 5.77
CA TYR A 97 -14.66 -6.39 5.41
C TYR A 97 -15.31 -5.65 6.58
N LEU A 98 -15.24 -6.21 7.80
CA LEU A 98 -15.74 -5.52 9.00
C LEU A 98 -14.92 -4.26 9.32
N ILE A 99 -13.58 -4.32 9.20
CA ILE A 99 -12.72 -3.14 9.37
C ILE A 99 -13.07 -2.07 8.33
N THR A 100 -13.31 -2.45 7.09
CA THR A 100 -13.71 -1.52 6.03
C THR A 100 -15.03 -0.83 6.37
N LEU A 101 -16.04 -1.57 6.81
CA LEU A 101 -17.32 -1.00 7.24
C LEU A 101 -17.18 -0.13 8.50
N LYS A 102 -16.37 -0.55 9.47
CA LYS A 102 -16.10 0.25 10.69
C LYS A 102 -15.41 1.58 10.34
N THR A 103 -14.49 1.57 9.36
CA THR A 103 -13.70 2.75 9.01
C THR A 103 -14.44 3.73 8.12
N PHE A 104 -15.19 3.24 7.15
CA PHE A 104 -15.79 4.06 6.09
C PHE A 104 -17.31 4.19 6.20
N GLY A 105 -17.93 3.52 7.16
CA GLY A 105 -19.38 3.52 7.35
C GLY A 105 -20.14 2.63 6.38
N GLU A 106 -21.45 2.82 6.34
CA GLU A 106 -22.34 2.07 5.48
C GLU A 106 -22.09 2.34 3.99
N MET A 107 -22.23 1.31 3.18
CA MET A 107 -22.06 1.40 1.73
C MET A 107 -22.80 0.26 1.02
N THR A 108 -22.97 0.36 -0.28
CA THR A 108 -23.56 -0.74 -1.07
C THR A 108 -22.62 -1.96 -1.09
N LYS A 109 -23.17 -3.16 -1.36
CA LYS A 109 -22.39 -4.38 -1.54
C LYS A 109 -21.28 -4.20 -2.58
N MET A 110 -21.58 -3.52 -3.68
CA MET A 110 -20.62 -3.33 -4.76
C MET A 110 -19.48 -2.37 -4.38
N GLU A 111 -19.79 -1.32 -3.62
CA GLU A 111 -18.76 -0.41 -3.09
C GLU A 111 -17.82 -1.14 -2.13
N LEU A 112 -18.36 -1.94 -1.20
CA LEU A 112 -17.55 -2.73 -0.27
C LEU A 112 -16.64 -3.73 -1.01
N ILE A 113 -17.17 -4.44 -2.00
CA ILE A 113 -16.43 -5.40 -2.81
C ILE A 113 -15.29 -4.71 -3.55
N LYS A 114 -15.58 -3.59 -4.24
CA LYS A 114 -14.57 -2.81 -4.97
C LYS A 114 -13.51 -2.21 -4.07
N LYS A 115 -13.91 -1.72 -2.88
CA LYS A 115 -12.99 -1.14 -1.91
C LYS A 115 -11.99 -2.17 -1.36
N ASN A 116 -12.37 -3.44 -1.35
CA ASN A 116 -11.51 -4.56 -0.97
C ASN A 116 -10.85 -5.27 -2.17
N ILE A 117 -10.91 -4.68 -3.36
CA ILE A 117 -10.27 -5.20 -4.58
C ILE A 117 -10.66 -6.66 -4.88
N HIS A 118 -11.92 -6.99 -4.65
CA HIS A 118 -12.44 -8.34 -4.91
C HIS A 118 -13.29 -8.41 -6.18
N GLU A 119 -13.28 -9.58 -6.81
CA GLU A 119 -14.25 -9.96 -7.81
C GLU A 119 -15.64 -10.09 -7.18
N LYS A 120 -16.68 -9.69 -7.93
CA LYS A 120 -18.07 -9.69 -7.45
C LYS A 120 -18.52 -11.03 -6.84
N PRO A 121 -18.27 -12.21 -7.46
CA PRO A 121 -18.69 -13.49 -6.86
C PRO A 121 -18.06 -13.76 -5.50
N ALA A 122 -16.74 -13.54 -5.37
CA ALA A 122 -16.02 -13.76 -4.13
C ALA A 122 -16.50 -12.80 -3.03
N GLY A 123 -16.65 -11.51 -3.35
CA GLY A 123 -17.13 -10.53 -2.38
C GLY A 123 -18.56 -10.79 -1.91
N ILE A 124 -19.46 -11.23 -2.80
CA ILE A 124 -20.82 -11.60 -2.42
C ILE A 124 -20.83 -12.79 -1.44
N LEU A 125 -19.96 -13.79 -1.63
CA LEU A 125 -19.86 -14.94 -0.71
C LEU A 125 -19.45 -14.48 0.69
N ILE A 126 -18.45 -13.55 0.79
CA ILE A 126 -18.01 -13.00 2.06
C ILE A 126 -19.15 -12.23 2.74
N ILE A 127 -19.80 -11.32 2.04
CA ILE A 127 -20.89 -10.50 2.58
C ILE A 127 -22.05 -11.39 3.07
N ASN A 128 -22.45 -12.40 2.28
CA ASN A 128 -23.53 -13.31 2.67
C ASN A 128 -23.18 -14.12 3.93
N ARG A 129 -21.91 -14.52 4.10
CA ARG A 129 -21.42 -15.17 5.33
C ARG A 129 -21.52 -14.23 6.52
N LEU A 130 -21.08 -12.98 6.38
CA LEU A 130 -21.17 -11.98 7.45
C LEU A 130 -22.61 -11.65 7.84
N ILE A 131 -23.55 -11.59 6.87
CA ILE A 131 -24.97 -11.42 7.13
C ILE A 131 -25.52 -12.65 7.86
N LYS A 132 -25.16 -13.88 7.47
CA LYS A 132 -25.58 -15.12 8.16
C LYS A 132 -25.10 -15.15 9.62
N LEU A 133 -23.92 -14.62 9.89
CA LEU A 133 -23.36 -14.47 11.25
C LEU A 133 -24.01 -13.31 12.02
N ARG A 134 -24.87 -12.53 11.39
CA ARG A 134 -25.46 -11.30 11.94
C ARG A 134 -24.44 -10.23 12.34
N TRP A 135 -23.25 -10.28 11.76
CA TRP A 135 -22.20 -9.27 11.96
C TRP A 135 -22.35 -8.08 11.03
N VAL A 136 -23.09 -8.28 9.95
CA VAL A 136 -23.44 -7.27 8.96
C VAL A 136 -24.95 -7.39 8.71
N GLU A 137 -25.60 -6.24 8.57
CA GLU A 137 -27.00 -6.16 8.14
C GLU A 137 -27.12 -5.41 6.82
N GLN A 138 -28.23 -5.67 6.12
CA GLN A 138 -28.60 -4.94 4.93
C GLN A 138 -29.87 -4.13 5.21
N LYS A 139 -29.81 -2.82 4.96
CA LYS A 139 -30.95 -1.91 5.12
C LYS A 139 -31.14 -1.03 3.89
N GLU A 140 -32.24 -0.30 3.83
CA GLU A 140 -32.41 0.76 2.85
C GLU A 140 -31.51 1.93 3.18
N SER A 141 -30.97 2.60 2.15
CA SER A 141 -30.16 3.82 2.38
C SER A 141 -31.05 4.95 2.86
N GLU A 142 -30.56 5.69 3.84
CA GLU A 142 -31.25 6.89 4.36
C GLU A 142 -31.31 8.01 3.32
N THR A 143 -30.33 8.09 2.44
CA THR A 143 -30.23 9.13 1.41
C THR A 143 -30.94 8.76 0.09
N ASP A 144 -31.05 7.45 -0.22
CA ASP A 144 -31.73 6.97 -1.42
C ASP A 144 -32.38 5.61 -1.16
N LYS A 145 -33.67 5.61 -0.85
CA LYS A 145 -34.47 4.40 -0.52
C LYS A 145 -34.48 3.32 -1.61
N ARG A 146 -34.06 3.65 -2.83
CA ARG A 146 -33.92 2.66 -3.92
C ARG A 146 -32.66 1.81 -3.77
N LYS A 147 -31.67 2.28 -2.99
CA LYS A 147 -30.40 1.60 -2.76
C LYS A 147 -30.44 0.83 -1.46
N LYS A 148 -29.88 -0.38 -1.50
CA LYS A 148 -29.62 -1.18 -0.30
C LYS A 148 -28.16 -1.01 0.09
N VAL A 149 -27.92 -0.64 1.34
CA VAL A 149 -26.61 -0.52 1.94
C VAL A 149 -26.41 -1.62 2.97
N ILE A 150 -25.18 -1.91 3.26
CA ILE A 150 -24.77 -2.81 4.34
C ILE A 150 -24.02 -2.02 5.40
N ASN A 151 -24.24 -2.41 6.63
CA ASN A 151 -23.62 -1.81 7.79
C ASN A 151 -23.15 -2.90 8.75
N ILE A 152 -22.10 -2.61 9.51
CA ILE A 152 -21.65 -3.47 10.60
C ILE A 152 -22.64 -3.34 11.77
N THR A 153 -22.98 -4.46 12.39
CA THR A 153 -23.85 -4.50 13.59
C THR A 153 -23.01 -4.42 14.88
N ASP A 154 -23.67 -4.19 16.02
CA ASP A 154 -23.00 -4.23 17.34
C ASP A 154 -22.35 -5.61 17.59
N ALA A 155 -23.01 -6.69 17.14
CA ALA A 155 -22.45 -8.05 17.22
C ALA A 155 -21.18 -8.19 16.35
N GLY A 156 -21.16 -7.58 15.15
CA GLY A 156 -20.00 -7.53 14.28
C GLY A 156 -18.86 -6.71 14.89
N LEU A 157 -19.17 -5.56 15.46
CA LEU A 157 -18.20 -4.72 16.17
C LEU A 157 -17.56 -5.47 17.34
N THR A 158 -18.40 -6.08 18.20
CA THR A 158 -17.93 -6.87 19.35
C THR A 158 -17.02 -8.04 18.90
N SER A 159 -17.44 -8.78 17.87
CA SER A 159 -16.65 -9.89 17.33
C SER A 159 -15.30 -9.43 16.80
N LEU A 160 -15.29 -8.28 16.11
CA LEU A 160 -14.06 -7.67 15.59
C LEU A 160 -13.13 -7.22 16.73
N GLU A 161 -13.68 -6.50 17.73
CA GLU A 161 -12.91 -5.96 18.86
C GLU A 161 -12.27 -7.05 19.70
N ASN A 162 -13.00 -8.13 19.98
CA ASN A 162 -12.47 -9.28 20.71
C ASN A 162 -11.27 -9.93 20.03
N GLN A 163 -11.10 -9.75 18.72
CA GLN A 163 -10.01 -10.36 17.94
C GLN A 163 -8.92 -9.37 17.58
N MET A 164 -9.12 -8.07 17.79
CA MET A 164 -8.22 -7.04 17.28
C MET A 164 -6.79 -7.16 17.78
N ASP A 165 -6.55 -7.61 19.01
CA ASP A 165 -5.18 -7.73 19.53
C ASP A 165 -4.39 -8.83 18.80
N LYS A 166 -5.03 -9.98 18.52
CA LYS A 166 -4.42 -11.04 17.73
C LYS A 166 -4.22 -10.61 16.27
N ILE A 167 -5.19 -9.87 15.70
CA ILE A 167 -5.08 -9.32 14.33
C ILE A 167 -3.91 -8.32 14.26
N ARG A 168 -3.77 -7.41 15.22
CA ARG A 168 -2.64 -6.46 15.30
C ARG A 168 -1.30 -7.19 15.44
N MET A 169 -1.25 -8.23 16.25
CA MET A 169 -0.05 -9.06 16.36
C MET A 169 0.33 -9.69 15.01
N ALA A 170 -0.63 -10.26 14.29
CA ALA A 170 -0.40 -10.81 12.96
C ALA A 170 0.11 -9.74 11.97
N THR A 171 -0.45 -8.52 11.99
CA THR A 171 0.04 -7.43 11.13
C THR A 171 1.43 -6.97 11.50
N ASN A 172 1.79 -6.97 12.78
CA ASN A 172 3.15 -6.66 13.22
C ASN A 172 4.16 -7.70 12.73
N ILE A 173 3.77 -8.99 12.76
CA ILE A 173 4.62 -10.08 12.22
C ILE A 173 4.81 -9.91 10.71
N VAL A 174 3.77 -9.51 9.96
CA VAL A 174 3.88 -9.23 8.51
C VAL A 174 4.86 -8.10 8.23
N ALA A 175 4.86 -7.06 9.06
CA ALA A 175 5.80 -5.95 8.92
C ALA A 175 7.25 -6.33 9.31
N GLY A 176 7.41 -7.45 10.04
CA GLY A 176 8.72 -7.99 10.42
C GLY A 176 9.55 -7.02 11.25
N ASP A 177 10.85 -7.09 11.05
CA ASP A 177 11.87 -6.30 11.74
C ASP A 177 12.21 -4.96 11.05
N LEU A 178 11.39 -4.53 10.08
CA LEU A 178 11.58 -3.26 9.41
C LEU A 178 11.63 -2.10 10.41
N LYS A 179 12.65 -1.24 10.28
CA LYS A 179 12.77 0.02 11.02
C LYS A 179 11.64 0.97 10.62
N HIS A 180 11.37 1.97 11.43
CA HIS A 180 10.32 2.95 11.13
C HIS A 180 10.52 3.62 9.76
N SER A 181 11.74 4.03 9.41
CA SER A 181 12.05 4.64 8.11
C SER A 181 11.77 3.70 6.93
N GLU A 182 12.11 2.41 7.07
CA GLU A 182 11.87 1.39 6.05
C GLU A 182 10.36 1.13 5.89
N LYS A 183 9.60 1.10 6.98
CA LYS A 183 8.13 1.01 6.94
C LYS A 183 7.51 2.19 6.19
N MET A 184 7.98 3.43 6.47
CA MET A 184 7.47 4.62 5.77
C MET A 184 7.80 4.59 4.28
N GLU A 185 9.01 4.17 3.91
CA GLU A 185 9.40 4.04 2.51
C GLU A 185 8.61 2.93 1.80
N LEU A 186 8.42 1.77 2.43
CA LEU A 186 7.60 0.70 1.89
C LEU A 186 6.15 1.14 1.68
N ILE A 187 5.54 1.86 2.64
CA ILE A 187 4.20 2.41 2.50
C ILE A 187 4.13 3.36 1.31
N ARG A 188 5.12 4.24 1.12
CA ARG A 188 5.19 5.17 -0.02
C ARG A 188 5.24 4.42 -1.36
N ILE A 189 6.02 3.34 -1.44
CA ILE A 189 6.14 2.51 -2.65
C ILE A 189 4.83 1.76 -2.92
N LEU A 190 4.24 1.15 -1.89
CA LEU A 190 2.96 0.44 -2.01
C LEU A 190 1.82 1.38 -2.42
N ASP A 191 1.74 2.59 -1.87
CA ASP A 191 0.77 3.62 -2.27
C ASP A 191 0.92 4.01 -3.75
N LYS A 192 2.17 4.11 -4.24
CA LYS A 192 2.43 4.37 -5.67
C LYS A 192 1.91 3.23 -6.55
N LEU A 193 2.12 1.98 -6.15
CA LEU A 193 1.59 0.81 -6.86
C LEU A 193 0.06 0.76 -6.81
N GLU A 194 -0.54 1.02 -5.66
CA GLU A 194 -1.99 1.09 -5.48
C GLU A 194 -2.62 2.15 -6.41
N LYS A 195 -2.06 3.35 -6.46
CA LYS A 195 -2.51 4.43 -7.36
C LYS A 195 -2.40 4.06 -8.83
N PHE A 196 -1.44 3.24 -9.21
CA PHE A 196 -1.31 2.73 -10.58
C PHE A 196 -2.37 1.66 -10.88
N HIS A 197 -2.57 0.69 -10.00
CA HIS A 197 -3.45 -0.46 -10.26
C HIS A 197 -4.94 -0.15 -10.04
N TYR A 198 -5.27 0.72 -9.09
CA TYR A 198 -6.63 1.04 -8.71
C TYR A 198 -7.54 1.47 -9.89
N PRO A 199 -7.16 2.44 -10.74
CA PRO A 199 -7.96 2.82 -11.90
C PRO A 199 -8.10 1.69 -12.94
N ILE A 200 -7.08 0.85 -13.11
CA ILE A 200 -7.12 -0.30 -14.02
C ILE A 200 -8.18 -1.30 -13.55
N PHE A 201 -8.15 -1.66 -12.28
CA PHE A 201 -9.11 -2.58 -11.66
C PHE A 201 -10.56 -2.09 -11.81
N HIS A 202 -10.80 -0.79 -11.63
CA HIS A 202 -12.16 -0.22 -11.69
C HIS A 202 -12.76 -0.18 -13.10
N ARG A 203 -11.96 -0.36 -14.14
CA ARG A 203 -12.44 -0.46 -15.54
C ARG A 203 -13.17 -1.77 -15.81
N ASN A 204 -13.06 -2.80 -14.95
CA ASN A 204 -13.63 -4.12 -15.12
C ASN A 204 -13.32 -4.72 -16.51
N ILE A 205 -12.09 -4.60 -16.96
CA ILE A 205 -11.62 -5.14 -18.24
C ILE A 205 -11.67 -6.67 -18.17
N ASP A 206 -12.14 -7.31 -19.23
CA ASP A 206 -12.10 -8.77 -19.36
C ASP A 206 -10.66 -9.27 -19.21
N SER A 207 -10.46 -10.29 -18.36
CA SER A 207 -9.13 -10.83 -18.05
C SER A 207 -8.36 -11.30 -19.30
N LYS A 208 -9.05 -11.77 -20.33
CA LYS A 208 -8.44 -12.20 -21.59
C LYS A 208 -7.85 -11.05 -22.41
N LYS A 209 -8.34 -9.83 -22.20
CA LYS A 209 -7.92 -8.62 -22.92
C LYS A 209 -7.07 -7.67 -22.07
N LEU A 210 -6.99 -7.94 -20.76
CA LEU A 210 -6.37 -7.01 -19.80
C LEU A 210 -4.93 -6.67 -20.17
N ILE A 211 -4.09 -7.69 -20.40
CA ILE A 211 -2.66 -7.50 -20.71
C ILE A 211 -2.50 -6.71 -22.01
N ASP A 212 -3.21 -7.07 -23.06
CA ASP A 212 -3.08 -6.41 -24.38
C ASP A 212 -3.48 -4.93 -24.31
N ILE A 213 -4.59 -4.62 -23.61
CA ILE A 213 -5.04 -3.24 -23.44
C ILE A 213 -4.02 -2.44 -22.64
N ILE A 214 -3.58 -2.96 -21.50
CA ILE A 214 -2.67 -2.23 -20.60
C ILE A 214 -1.30 -2.05 -21.25
N SER A 215 -0.73 -3.06 -21.92
CA SER A 215 0.54 -2.95 -22.63
C SER A 215 0.49 -1.93 -23.77
N THR A 216 -0.67 -1.72 -24.38
CA THR A 216 -0.84 -0.73 -25.43
C THR A 216 -0.89 0.70 -24.88
N GLU A 217 -1.53 0.90 -23.74
CA GLU A 217 -1.73 2.22 -23.12
C GLU A 217 -0.48 2.75 -22.40
N TYR A 218 0.32 1.87 -21.80
CA TYR A 218 1.48 2.26 -20.99
C TYR A 218 2.80 1.99 -21.74
N SER A 219 3.45 3.07 -22.20
CA SER A 219 4.67 2.99 -23.02
C SER A 219 5.86 2.30 -22.33
N PHE A 220 5.96 2.40 -21.01
CA PHE A 220 7.05 1.75 -20.25
C PHE A 220 6.96 0.21 -20.23
N LEU A 221 5.84 -0.38 -20.68
CA LEU A 221 5.66 -1.82 -20.83
C LEU A 221 6.05 -2.33 -22.23
N LYS A 222 6.49 -1.43 -23.12
CA LYS A 222 6.83 -1.78 -24.53
C LYS A 222 8.31 -2.07 -24.75
N ASN A 223 9.12 -2.14 -23.69
CA ASN A 223 10.55 -2.45 -23.75
C ASN A 223 10.80 -3.96 -23.69
#